data_5bf498c7c18c62de07fb2f90b592e7ac
#
_entry.id   5bf498c7c18c62de07fb2f90b592e7ac
#
_cell.length_a   1.000
_cell.length_b   1.000
_cell.length_c   1.000
_cell.angle_alpha   90.00
_cell.angle_beta   90.00
_cell.angle_gamma   90.00
#
_symmetry.space_group_name_H-M   'P 1'
#
loop_
_entity.id
_entity.type
_entity.pdbx_description
1 polymer ?
#
loop_
_entity_poly.entity_id
_entity_poly.type
_entity_poly.pdbx_seq_one_letter_code
_entity_poly.pdbx_strand_id
1 'polypeptide(L)'
;MGSLVMRCFINEYGNCFDGAVFIGTSGTNPLATISIALTELVSAFKGKTYKSETLKKIGFGAYDKPFEHRTDYDWGISIPESVDEYQNDKYCGFTFACGGYQDLAKLCIECNSDKWYQNVSHLMPVLLLSGEMDPVGNYSLGVKEVYDKLIKTGHSLTEIKIYP
;
A
#
# COMPACT_ATOMS: atom_id res chain seq x y z
N MET A 1 -4.11 0.65 0.31
CA MET A 1 -4.18 1.28 1.65
C MET A 1 -4.65 0.29 2.72
N GLY A 2 -5.79 -0.40 2.59
CA GLY A 2 -6.33 -1.33 3.59
C GLY A 2 -5.32 -2.35 4.10
N SER A 3 -4.50 -2.95 3.23
CA SER A 3 -3.45 -3.89 3.63
C SER A 3 -2.40 -3.26 4.55
N LEU A 4 -2.02 -1.99 4.36
CA LEU A 4 -1.08 -1.29 5.23
C LEU A 4 -1.70 -0.98 6.60
N VAL A 5 -2.97 -0.54 6.62
CA VAL A 5 -3.72 -0.31 7.87
C VAL A 5 -3.81 -1.61 8.66
N MET A 6 -4.20 -2.72 8.01
CA MET A 6 -4.32 -4.01 8.67
C MET A 6 -2.96 -4.51 9.18
N ARG A 7 -1.88 -4.32 8.42
CA ARG A 7 -0.53 -4.68 8.87
C ARG A 7 -0.13 -3.92 10.13
N CYS A 8 -0.38 -2.61 10.20
CA CYS A 8 -0.14 -1.85 11.43
C CYS A 8 -1.04 -2.33 12.57
N PHE A 9 -2.32 -2.62 12.29
CA PHE A 9 -3.28 -3.04 13.30
C PHE A 9 -2.92 -4.38 13.95
N ILE A 10 -2.51 -5.38 13.18
CA ILE A 10 -2.11 -6.70 13.73
C ILE A 10 -0.84 -6.64 14.59
N ASN A 11 -0.03 -5.60 14.45
CA ASN A 11 1.14 -5.42 15.30
C ASN A 11 0.78 -5.19 16.78
N GLU A 12 -0.39 -4.57 17.02
CA GLU A 12 -0.90 -4.31 18.37
C GLU A 12 -1.95 -5.34 18.81
N TYR A 13 -2.75 -5.83 17.87
CA TYR A 13 -3.95 -6.64 18.14
C TYR A 13 -3.89 -8.02 17.47
N GLY A 14 -2.71 -8.50 17.06
CA GLY A 14 -2.56 -9.77 16.32
C GLY A 14 -3.14 -10.98 17.05
N ASN A 15 -3.14 -10.99 18.37
CA ASN A 15 -3.71 -12.07 19.17
C ASN A 15 -5.25 -12.19 19.09
N CYS A 16 -5.92 -11.21 18.48
CA CYS A 16 -7.37 -11.21 18.26
C CYS A 16 -7.79 -11.86 16.94
N PHE A 17 -6.82 -12.35 16.15
CA PHE A 17 -7.07 -12.90 14.81
C PHE A 17 -6.51 -14.31 14.67
N ASP A 18 -7.24 -15.16 13.96
CA ASP A 18 -6.83 -16.53 13.63
C ASP A 18 -5.91 -16.57 12.40
N GLY A 19 -5.85 -15.48 11.63
CA GLY A 19 -4.99 -15.34 10.46
C GLY A 19 -5.24 -14.01 9.72
N ALA A 20 -4.37 -13.68 8.77
CA ALA A 20 -4.49 -12.45 7.98
C ALA A 20 -4.25 -12.72 6.48
N VAL A 21 -5.07 -12.08 5.63
CA VAL A 21 -4.88 -12.05 4.18
C VAL A 21 -4.60 -10.62 3.75
N PHE A 22 -3.43 -10.39 3.15
CA PHE A 22 -3.04 -9.08 2.61
C PHE A 22 -3.08 -9.11 1.09
N ILE A 23 -3.93 -8.29 0.49
CA ILE A 23 -4.09 -8.17 -0.96
C ILE A 23 -3.48 -6.85 -1.40
N GLY A 24 -2.60 -6.87 -2.41
CA GLY A 24 -1.97 -5.69 -2.99
C GLY A 24 -1.18 -4.86 -1.97
N THR A 25 -0.40 -5.52 -1.10
CA THR A 25 0.43 -4.81 -0.12
C THR A 25 1.73 -4.30 -0.76
N SER A 26 2.33 -3.27 -0.18
CA SER A 26 3.63 -2.75 -0.61
C SER A 26 4.77 -3.23 0.28
N GLY A 27 5.94 -3.38 -0.31
CA GLY A 27 7.21 -3.48 0.40
C GLY A 27 7.75 -2.12 0.84
N THR A 28 9.03 -2.06 1.17
CA THR A 28 9.73 -0.83 1.53
C THR A 28 9.70 0.17 0.38
N ASN A 29 9.25 1.40 0.68
CA ASN A 29 9.25 2.51 -0.27
C ASN A 29 10.24 3.60 0.21
N PRO A 30 11.41 3.74 -0.43
CA PRO A 30 12.40 4.74 -0.03
C PRO A 30 11.90 6.19 -0.19
N LEU A 31 10.90 6.41 -1.03
CA LEU A 31 10.30 7.74 -1.22
C LEU A 31 9.31 8.13 -0.13
N ALA A 32 8.90 7.19 0.74
CA ALA A 32 7.90 7.47 1.78
C ALA A 32 8.36 8.56 2.75
N THR A 33 9.63 8.57 3.16
CA THR A 33 10.19 9.60 4.05
C THR A 33 10.20 10.97 3.36
N ILE A 34 10.58 11.02 2.09
CA ILE A 34 10.57 12.25 1.29
C ILE A 34 9.14 12.76 1.13
N SER A 35 8.18 11.84 0.93
CA SER A 35 6.76 12.18 0.82
C SER A 35 6.23 12.84 2.10
N ILE A 36 6.65 12.40 3.29
CA ILE A 36 6.28 13.03 4.56
C ILE A 36 6.78 14.48 4.59
N ALA A 37 8.07 14.72 4.34
CA ALA A 37 8.62 16.05 4.37
C ALA A 37 7.94 17.00 3.35
N LEU A 38 7.65 16.49 2.14
CA LEU A 38 6.96 17.26 1.11
C LEU A 38 5.52 17.60 1.51
N THR A 39 4.79 16.64 2.07
CA THR A 39 3.41 16.86 2.54
C THR A 39 3.35 17.79 3.74
N GLU A 40 4.33 17.75 4.63
CA GLU A 40 4.47 18.70 5.74
C GLU A 40 4.70 20.13 5.23
N LEU A 41 5.59 20.29 4.26
CA LEU A 41 5.84 21.60 3.65
C LEU A 41 4.58 22.17 3.00
N VAL A 42 3.88 21.38 2.17
CA VAL A 42 2.64 21.82 1.53
C VAL A 42 1.57 22.12 2.58
N SER A 43 1.45 21.30 3.62
CA SER A 43 0.48 21.48 4.71
C SER A 43 0.74 22.75 5.52
N ALA A 44 2.00 23.15 5.71
CA ALA A 44 2.35 24.38 6.42
C ALA A 44 1.82 25.64 5.71
N PHE A 45 1.78 25.62 4.36
CA PHE A 45 1.30 26.78 3.57
C PHE A 45 -0.18 26.71 3.19
N LYS A 46 -0.71 25.49 2.97
CA LYS A 46 -2.06 25.28 2.42
C LYS A 46 -3.04 24.60 3.40
N GLY A 47 -2.54 24.11 4.51
CA GLY A 47 -3.31 23.33 5.49
C GLY A 47 -3.38 21.85 5.18
N LYS A 48 -3.63 21.03 6.22
CA LYS A 48 -3.68 19.55 6.12
C LYS A 48 -4.84 19.03 5.26
N THR A 49 -5.91 19.81 5.13
CA THR A 49 -7.11 19.45 4.34
C THR A 49 -6.99 19.80 2.86
N TYR A 50 -5.91 20.50 2.47
CA TYR A 50 -5.68 20.87 1.08
C TYR A 50 -5.48 19.63 0.21
N LYS A 51 -6.23 19.54 -0.90
CA LYS A 51 -6.12 18.49 -1.92
C LYS A 51 -5.17 18.94 -3.00
N SER A 52 -4.03 18.27 -3.13
CA SER A 52 -2.96 18.65 -4.07
C SER A 52 -2.87 17.65 -5.22
N GLU A 53 -3.19 18.07 -6.43
CA GLU A 53 -2.99 17.28 -7.64
C GLU A 53 -1.50 17.01 -7.91
N THR A 54 -0.61 17.92 -7.48
CA THR A 54 0.83 17.71 -7.58
C THR A 54 1.29 16.54 -6.71
N LEU A 55 0.80 16.44 -5.46
CA LEU A 55 1.09 15.30 -4.59
C LEU A 55 0.49 14.00 -5.14
N LYS A 56 -0.72 14.04 -5.71
CA LYS A 56 -1.32 12.89 -6.41
C LYS A 56 -0.39 12.40 -7.53
N LYS A 57 0.07 13.29 -8.40
CA LYS A 57 0.97 12.94 -9.51
C LYS A 57 2.32 12.40 -9.03
N ILE A 58 2.91 12.96 -7.99
CA ILE A 58 4.17 12.48 -7.42
C ILE A 58 3.99 11.08 -6.81
N GLY A 59 2.89 10.84 -6.08
CA GLY A 59 2.64 9.57 -5.40
C GLY A 59 2.23 8.43 -6.33
N PHE A 60 1.40 8.71 -7.33
CA PHE A 60 0.73 7.68 -8.13
C PHE A 60 0.92 7.84 -9.65
N GLY A 61 1.38 8.98 -10.13
CA GLY A 61 1.45 9.25 -11.56
C GLY A 61 2.44 8.40 -12.36
N ALA A 62 3.27 7.60 -11.68
CA ALA A 62 4.13 6.62 -12.33
C ALA A 62 3.46 5.24 -12.49
N TYR A 63 2.38 4.97 -11.76
CA TYR A 63 1.72 3.66 -11.75
C TYR A 63 1.07 3.32 -13.08
N ASP A 64 0.57 4.33 -13.76
CA ASP A 64 -0.18 4.16 -15.01
C ASP A 64 0.73 3.99 -16.26
N LYS A 65 2.02 4.28 -16.16
CA LYS A 65 2.95 4.29 -17.30
C LYS A 65 3.01 2.98 -18.12
N PRO A 66 2.92 1.77 -17.52
CA PRO A 66 2.97 0.52 -18.28
C PRO A 66 1.63 0.11 -18.90
N PHE A 67 0.54 0.84 -18.62
CA PHE A 67 -0.81 0.48 -19.03
C PHE A 67 -1.31 1.35 -20.19
N GLU A 68 -2.47 1.01 -20.76
CA GLU A 68 -3.01 1.65 -21.97
C GLU A 68 -3.45 3.11 -21.81
N HIS A 69 -3.47 3.65 -20.62
CA HIS A 69 -3.90 5.02 -20.31
C HIS A 69 -5.33 5.38 -20.77
N ARG A 70 -6.24 4.41 -20.74
CA ARG A 70 -7.65 4.65 -21.02
C ARG A 70 -8.29 5.53 -19.92
N THR A 71 -7.86 5.29 -18.67
CA THR A 71 -8.27 6.03 -17.48
C THR A 71 -7.08 6.30 -16.57
N ASP A 72 -7.27 7.09 -15.51
CA ASP A 72 -6.25 7.29 -14.44
C ASP A 72 -6.10 6.04 -13.51
N TYR A 73 -6.85 4.96 -13.71
CA TYR A 73 -6.97 3.83 -12.78
C TYR A 73 -6.74 2.46 -13.41
N ASP A 74 -6.34 2.38 -14.67
CA ASP A 74 -6.08 1.13 -15.40
C ASP A 74 -4.99 0.28 -14.73
N TRP A 75 -4.11 0.90 -13.96
CA TRP A 75 -3.10 0.22 -13.16
C TRP A 75 -3.64 -0.60 -11.98
N GLY A 76 -4.86 -0.33 -11.53
CA GLY A 76 -5.43 -0.94 -10.32
C GLY A 76 -6.31 -2.16 -10.59
N ILE A 77 -6.85 -2.26 -11.81
CA ILE A 77 -7.84 -3.29 -12.17
C ILE A 77 -7.64 -3.65 -13.64
N SER A 78 -7.54 -4.95 -13.95
CA SER A 78 -7.33 -5.45 -15.32
C SER A 78 -8.62 -5.59 -16.15
N ILE A 79 -9.79 -5.51 -15.51
CA ILE A 79 -11.11 -5.68 -16.17
C ILE A 79 -11.66 -4.29 -16.49
N PRO A 80 -11.80 -3.90 -17.78
CA PRO A 80 -12.22 -2.55 -18.19
C PRO A 80 -13.53 -2.09 -17.56
N GLU A 81 -14.53 -2.96 -17.50
CA GLU A 81 -15.85 -2.66 -16.92
C GLU A 81 -15.74 -2.31 -15.43
N SER A 82 -14.90 -3.02 -14.70
CA SER A 82 -14.65 -2.73 -13.27
C SER A 82 -13.86 -1.44 -13.06
N VAL A 83 -12.98 -1.06 -13.98
CA VAL A 83 -12.32 0.26 -13.98
C VAL A 83 -13.35 1.36 -14.16
N ASP A 84 -14.29 1.19 -15.09
CA ASP A 84 -15.35 2.14 -15.35
C ASP A 84 -16.30 2.29 -14.14
N GLU A 85 -16.65 1.19 -13.48
CA GLU A 85 -17.40 1.21 -12.22
C GLU A 85 -16.64 1.97 -11.12
N TYR A 86 -15.34 1.67 -10.94
CA TYR A 86 -14.49 2.36 -9.95
C TYR A 86 -14.41 3.86 -10.21
N GLN A 87 -14.24 4.28 -11.47
CA GLN A 87 -14.14 5.70 -11.83
C GLN A 87 -15.45 6.46 -11.62
N ASN A 88 -16.59 5.80 -11.81
CA ASN A 88 -17.93 6.38 -11.66
C ASN A 88 -18.45 6.34 -10.22
N ASP A 89 -17.79 5.60 -9.31
CA ASP A 89 -18.18 5.53 -7.91
C ASP A 89 -17.72 6.79 -7.15
N LYS A 90 -18.66 7.50 -6.53
CA LYS A 90 -18.38 8.73 -5.76
C LYS A 90 -17.45 8.54 -4.56
N TYR A 91 -17.27 7.31 -4.10
CA TYR A 91 -16.40 6.96 -2.98
C TYR A 91 -15.02 6.47 -3.43
N CYS A 92 -14.81 6.34 -4.74
CA CYS A 92 -13.56 5.89 -5.33
C CYS A 92 -12.84 7.04 -6.04
N GLY A 93 -11.56 6.87 -6.35
CA GLY A 93 -10.79 7.78 -7.21
C GLY A 93 -10.57 9.21 -6.69
N PHE A 94 -10.99 9.55 -5.48
CA PHE A 94 -10.84 10.90 -4.96
C PHE A 94 -9.39 11.23 -4.59
N THR A 95 -9.00 12.49 -4.79
CA THR A 95 -7.70 13.01 -4.38
C THR A 95 -7.64 13.16 -2.86
N PHE A 96 -6.64 12.56 -2.23
CA PHE A 96 -6.40 12.73 -0.80
C PHE A 96 -6.02 14.17 -0.45
N ALA A 97 -6.38 14.56 0.77
CA ALA A 97 -5.80 15.74 1.40
C ALA A 97 -4.32 15.49 1.75
N CYS A 98 -3.55 16.57 1.96
CA CYS A 98 -2.14 16.47 2.37
C CYS A 98 -1.93 15.59 3.60
N GLY A 99 -2.81 15.68 4.61
CA GLY A 99 -2.80 14.81 5.79
C GLY A 99 -2.95 13.34 5.43
N GLY A 100 -3.84 12.99 4.49
CA GLY A 100 -4.04 11.61 4.05
C GLY A 100 -2.82 11.01 3.33
N TYR A 101 -2.12 11.79 2.50
CA TYR A 101 -0.85 11.35 1.89
C TYR A 101 0.23 11.15 2.95
N GLN A 102 0.31 12.05 3.95
CA GLN A 102 1.24 11.92 5.05
C GLN A 102 1.00 10.64 5.85
N ASP A 103 -0.26 10.36 6.19
CA ASP A 103 -0.64 9.16 6.95
C ASP A 103 -0.37 7.89 6.16
N LEU A 104 -0.65 7.89 4.85
CA LEU A 104 -0.32 6.77 3.96
C LEU A 104 1.20 6.48 3.95
N ALA A 105 2.03 7.53 3.87
CA ALA A 105 3.48 7.37 3.91
C ALA A 105 3.97 6.84 5.27
N LYS A 106 3.40 7.31 6.38
CA LYS A 106 3.70 6.79 7.73
C LYS A 106 3.33 5.33 7.88
N LEU A 107 2.13 4.92 7.43
CA LEU A 107 1.71 3.52 7.44
C LEU A 107 2.67 2.64 6.63
N CYS A 108 3.13 3.11 5.46
CA CYS A 108 4.08 2.39 4.63
C CYS A 108 5.42 2.19 5.35
N ILE A 109 5.93 3.20 6.05
CA ILE A 109 7.18 3.11 6.83
C ILE A 109 6.99 2.17 8.01
N GLU A 110 5.92 2.32 8.78
CA GLU A 110 5.67 1.55 9.99
C GLU A 110 5.53 0.06 9.71
N CYS A 111 4.68 -0.33 8.75
CA CYS A 111 4.44 -1.74 8.43
C CYS A 111 5.61 -2.42 7.72
N ASN A 112 6.62 -1.67 7.26
CA ASN A 112 7.85 -2.22 6.66
C ASN A 112 9.09 -2.05 7.57
N SER A 113 8.91 -1.60 8.82
CA SER A 113 9.99 -1.48 9.80
C SER A 113 10.40 -2.86 10.34
N ASP A 114 11.67 -2.98 10.73
CA ASP A 114 12.17 -4.21 11.37
C ASP A 114 11.38 -4.54 12.64
N LYS A 115 10.95 -3.52 13.38
CA LYS A 115 10.09 -3.65 14.56
C LYS A 115 8.77 -4.34 14.21
N TRP A 116 8.14 -4.00 13.08
CA TRP A 116 6.91 -4.63 12.65
C TRP A 116 7.11 -6.13 12.43
N TYR A 117 8.13 -6.53 11.68
CA TYR A 117 8.43 -7.93 11.38
C TYR A 117 8.78 -8.76 12.62
N GLN A 118 9.37 -8.15 13.64
CA GLN A 118 9.71 -8.80 14.91
C GLN A 118 8.51 -8.96 15.85
N ASN A 119 7.52 -8.08 15.76
CA ASN A 119 6.38 -8.05 16.70
C ASN A 119 5.16 -8.85 16.20
N VAL A 120 5.03 -9.09 14.90
CA VAL A 120 3.92 -9.90 14.37
C VAL A 120 3.97 -11.31 14.98
N SER A 121 2.83 -11.83 15.41
CA SER A 121 2.74 -13.15 16.03
C SER A 121 3.15 -14.26 15.05
N HIS A 122 4.15 -15.07 15.40
CA HIS A 122 4.62 -16.20 14.60
C HIS A 122 3.59 -17.33 14.49
N LEU A 123 2.57 -17.33 15.35
CA LEU A 123 1.49 -18.31 15.34
C LEU A 123 0.33 -17.93 14.40
N MET A 124 0.32 -16.69 13.91
CA MET A 124 -0.74 -16.21 13.04
C MET A 124 -0.41 -16.55 11.58
N PRO A 125 -1.22 -17.38 10.89
CA PRO A 125 -1.06 -17.61 9.46
C PRO A 125 -1.23 -16.33 8.66
N VAL A 126 -0.35 -16.10 7.69
CA VAL A 126 -0.39 -14.92 6.81
C VAL A 126 -0.40 -15.38 5.36
N LEU A 127 -1.34 -14.86 4.58
CA LEU A 127 -1.41 -15.04 3.14
C LEU A 127 -1.22 -13.71 2.42
N LEU A 128 -0.21 -13.63 1.56
CA LEU A 128 0.06 -12.47 0.71
C LEU A 128 -0.45 -12.76 -0.71
N LEU A 129 -1.35 -11.91 -1.22
CA LEU A 129 -1.88 -11.99 -2.58
C LEU A 129 -1.52 -10.72 -3.35
N SER A 130 -1.07 -10.86 -4.60
CA SER A 130 -0.81 -9.71 -5.48
C SER A 130 -0.92 -10.10 -6.94
N GLY A 131 -1.24 -9.15 -7.80
CA GLY A 131 -1.01 -9.27 -9.23
C GLY A 131 0.47 -9.12 -9.57
N GLU A 132 0.93 -9.79 -10.61
CA GLU A 132 2.30 -9.63 -11.11
C GLU A 132 2.56 -8.19 -11.58
N MET A 133 1.55 -7.56 -12.18
CA MET A 133 1.63 -6.21 -12.73
C MET A 133 1.20 -5.12 -11.73
N ASP A 134 0.92 -5.46 -10.46
CA ASP A 134 0.51 -4.47 -9.45
C ASP A 134 1.67 -3.50 -9.13
N PRO A 135 1.59 -2.21 -9.53
CA PRO A 135 2.65 -1.24 -9.27
C PRO A 135 2.78 -0.84 -7.80
N VAL A 136 1.73 -1.02 -6.98
CA VAL A 136 1.77 -0.78 -5.52
C VAL A 136 2.73 -1.75 -4.86
N GLY A 137 2.69 -3.01 -5.29
CA GLY A 137 3.63 -4.07 -4.88
C GLY A 137 4.97 -4.02 -5.61
N ASN A 138 5.26 -2.95 -6.36
CA ASN A 138 6.45 -2.85 -7.21
C ASN A 138 6.60 -4.07 -8.13
N TYR A 139 5.53 -4.38 -8.86
CA TYR A 139 5.48 -5.52 -9.80
C TYR A 139 5.89 -6.84 -9.13
N SER A 140 5.24 -7.15 -8.02
CA SER A 140 5.47 -8.27 -7.11
C SER A 140 6.76 -8.24 -6.27
N LEU A 141 7.76 -7.43 -6.60
CA LEU A 141 9.05 -7.40 -5.87
C LEU A 141 8.87 -6.97 -4.41
N GLY A 142 8.04 -5.94 -4.16
CA GLY A 142 7.77 -5.47 -2.80
C GLY A 142 6.98 -6.48 -1.97
N VAL A 143 6.06 -7.23 -2.59
CA VAL A 143 5.31 -8.27 -1.89
C VAL A 143 6.21 -9.45 -1.55
N LYS A 144 7.11 -9.84 -2.46
CA LYS A 144 8.16 -10.85 -2.20
C LYS A 144 9.11 -10.42 -1.09
N GLU A 145 9.51 -9.14 -1.06
CA GLU A 145 10.30 -8.57 0.04
C GLU A 145 9.60 -8.77 1.40
N VAL A 146 8.29 -8.48 1.46
CA VAL A 146 7.52 -8.68 2.70
C VAL A 146 7.49 -10.14 3.11
N TYR A 147 7.26 -11.04 2.16
CA TYR A 147 7.31 -12.49 2.38
C TYR A 147 8.68 -12.93 2.94
N ASP A 148 9.75 -12.57 2.25
CA ASP A 148 11.11 -12.98 2.62
C ASP A 148 11.50 -12.48 4.01
N LYS A 149 11.11 -11.24 4.36
CA LYS A 149 11.35 -10.69 5.70
C LYS A 149 10.54 -11.41 6.78
N LEU A 150 9.27 -11.77 6.52
CA LEU A 150 8.47 -12.57 7.44
C LEU A 150 9.09 -13.94 7.67
N ILE A 151 9.48 -14.65 6.61
CA ILE A 151 10.17 -15.94 6.73
C ILE A 151 11.49 -15.80 7.51
N LYS A 152 12.29 -14.80 7.19
CA LYS A 152 13.57 -14.53 7.87
C LYS A 152 13.41 -14.25 9.36
N THR A 153 12.29 -13.65 9.78
CA THR A 153 11.98 -13.40 11.19
C THR A 153 11.25 -14.55 11.89
N GLY A 154 11.06 -15.69 11.20
CA GLY A 154 10.55 -16.92 11.80
C GLY A 154 9.05 -17.18 11.60
N HIS A 155 8.35 -16.42 10.75
CA HIS A 155 6.93 -16.61 10.46
C HIS A 155 6.74 -17.74 9.43
N SER A 156 6.91 -18.99 9.85
CA SER A 156 6.82 -20.17 8.97
C SER A 156 5.41 -20.43 8.39
N LEU A 157 4.37 -19.83 8.97
CA LEU A 157 2.99 -19.93 8.51
C LEU A 157 2.62 -18.82 7.49
N THR A 158 3.61 -18.32 6.76
CA THR A 158 3.39 -17.30 5.73
C THR A 158 3.40 -17.92 4.35
N GLU A 159 2.37 -17.63 3.56
CA GLU A 159 2.25 -18.02 2.15
C GLU A 159 2.18 -16.79 1.25
N ILE A 160 2.64 -16.93 0.01
CA ILE A 160 2.55 -15.90 -1.02
C ILE A 160 1.96 -16.50 -2.30
N LYS A 161 1.03 -15.77 -2.93
CA LYS A 161 0.51 -16.11 -4.26
C LYS A 161 0.48 -14.87 -5.14
N ILE A 162 1.20 -14.95 -6.26
CA ILE A 162 1.22 -13.93 -7.30
C ILE A 162 0.37 -14.44 -8.47
N TYR A 163 -0.54 -13.60 -8.93
CA TYR A 163 -1.40 -13.88 -10.09
C TYR A 163 -0.83 -13.16 -11.32
N PRO A 164 -0.94 -13.76 -12.51
CA PRO A 164 -0.53 -13.13 -13.75
C PRO A 164 -1.39 -11.91 -14.10
#